data_cab915cf3388deac24f9c9db8af3bfe3
#
_entry.id   cab915cf3388deac24f9c9db8af3bfe3
#
_cell.length_a   1.000
_cell.length_b   1.000
_cell.length_c   1.000
_cell.angle_alpha   90.00
_cell.angle_beta   90.00
_cell.angle_gamma   90.00
#
_symmetry.space_group_name_H-M   'P 1'
#
loop_
_entity.id
_entity.type
_entity.pdbx_description
1 polymer ?
#
loop_
_entity_poly.entity_id
_entity_poly.type
_entity_poly.pdbx_seq_one_letter_code
_entity_poly.pdbx_strand_id
1 'polypeptide(L)'
;MPGEKLPNRLPTCSIGVALSWHAARRASREEWLERGLPKLEVALPSLAENIRRPGRIPMTIIIGMDPHKRSATIEVIDDTGKIRAVGRYGTDTAGYAEMLTAGRKFGNRVWAVEGCNGIGRHIAHRLVHDGETVLDVPAKLSAQIRVFATGNGRKTDPVDAHSVAMAALHSPNLRRVEPDPDLLLLGMLADRRDELGRARTETINRLHRFLLELFPGGAKKFLSAKQARALIATIKPRDPLGKARRRLAVELIGELDNIDRKTKAADKELRQLITDRGSTLMDVVGIGPSSAARLLADSGDIRRFPNRDRFASWNGTAPLDASSGDQQRHRLSRAGNRRINRVLHIMAVVQLRRPTQGRVYFDTRKAAGKTSMESMRALKRRLSNVVYARMLVDQQRRELAGPGGQSGTTTDSSATGSNPHTDPLDKPQPGPTQQANPTLASMG
;
A
#
# COMPACT_ATOMS: atom_id res chain seq x y z
N MET A 1 -66.01 28.89 -1.08
CA MET A 1 -66.50 29.63 -2.28
C MET A 1 -65.52 30.68 -2.66
N PRO A 2 -65.37 30.94 -3.95
CA PRO A 2 -64.82 30.11 -5.02
C PRO A 2 -63.56 30.78 -5.67
N GLY A 3 -62.86 30.10 -6.44
CA GLY A 3 -62.79 29.95 -7.88
C GLY A 3 -61.51 30.65 -8.38
N GLU A 4 -60.85 30.31 -9.33
CA GLU A 4 -60.88 29.83 -10.68
C GLU A 4 -59.49 29.90 -11.28
N LYS A 5 -59.06 28.85 -11.90
CA LYS A 5 -58.77 28.62 -13.33
C LYS A 5 -57.36 28.98 -13.87
N LEU A 6 -56.79 27.90 -14.37
CA LEU A 6 -55.78 27.76 -15.42
C LEU A 6 -56.10 28.58 -16.71
N PRO A 7 -55.15 28.78 -17.69
CA PRO A 7 -54.64 27.68 -18.50
C PRO A 7 -53.28 27.87 -19.23
N ASN A 8 -52.70 26.70 -19.65
CA ASN A 8 -52.13 26.36 -20.98
C ASN A 8 -50.81 26.99 -21.43
N ARG A 9 -49.85 26.30 -21.97
CA ARG A 9 -49.75 25.18 -22.96
C ARG A 9 -48.28 24.75 -23.08
N LEU A 10 -48.12 23.44 -23.31
CA LEU A 10 -46.94 22.78 -23.83
C LEU A 10 -46.63 23.16 -25.29
N PRO A 11 -45.42 22.79 -25.80
CA PRO A 11 -45.46 21.71 -26.78
C PRO A 11 -44.48 20.57 -26.51
N THR A 12 -44.98 19.44 -26.80
CA THR A 12 -44.48 18.12 -26.97
C THR A 12 -43.30 17.98 -27.92
N CYS A 13 -42.32 17.13 -27.57
CA CYS A 13 -41.72 16.25 -28.56
C CYS A 13 -41.50 14.84 -27.91
N SER A 14 -42.27 13.92 -28.45
CA SER A 14 -42.28 12.51 -28.13
C SER A 14 -41.11 11.82 -28.82
N ILE A 15 -40.46 10.89 -28.18
CA ILE A 15 -40.11 9.57 -28.73
C ILE A 15 -40.04 8.59 -27.56
N GLY A 16 -40.96 7.68 -27.51
CA GLY A 16 -41.10 6.64 -26.51
C GLY A 16 -40.17 5.46 -26.76
N VAL A 17 -39.69 4.89 -25.67
CA VAL A 17 -39.53 3.41 -25.55
C VAL A 17 -39.88 3.04 -24.13
N ALA A 18 -41.13 2.75 -23.88
CA ALA A 18 -41.53 1.97 -22.71
C ALA A 18 -41.41 0.50 -23.10
N LEU A 19 -40.40 -0.19 -22.66
CA LEU A 19 -40.36 -1.66 -22.73
C LEU A 19 -40.63 -2.23 -21.33
N SER A 20 -41.73 -2.95 -21.30
CA SER A 20 -42.37 -3.56 -20.16
C SER A 20 -41.43 -4.56 -19.44
N TRP A 21 -41.30 -4.39 -18.12
CA TRP A 21 -40.53 -5.22 -17.20
C TRP A 21 -41.22 -6.55 -16.81
N HIS A 22 -42.20 -7.00 -17.53
CA HIS A 22 -42.96 -8.21 -17.16
C HIS A 22 -42.76 -9.46 -18.02
N ALA A 23 -41.88 -9.45 -19.02
CA ALA A 23 -41.65 -10.61 -19.89
C ALA A 23 -40.35 -11.41 -19.66
N ALA A 24 -39.51 -11.03 -18.73
CA ALA A 24 -38.19 -11.64 -18.56
C ALA A 24 -38.10 -12.75 -17.48
N ARG A 25 -39.19 -13.38 -17.09
CA ARG A 25 -39.17 -14.43 -16.05
C ARG A 25 -39.30 -15.87 -16.53
N ARG A 26 -39.22 -16.16 -17.81
CA ARG A 26 -39.25 -17.56 -18.31
C ARG A 26 -38.43 -17.71 -19.59
N ALA A 27 -37.12 -17.64 -19.49
CA ALA A 27 -36.23 -18.20 -20.47
C ALA A 27 -35.21 -19.09 -19.78
N SER A 28 -35.06 -20.33 -20.21
CA SER A 28 -34.12 -21.28 -19.66
C SER A 28 -32.68 -20.90 -20.01
N ARG A 29 -31.75 -21.35 -19.19
CA ARG A 29 -30.30 -21.03 -19.23
C ARG A 29 -29.64 -21.38 -20.58
N GLU A 30 -30.28 -22.18 -21.43
CA GLU A 30 -29.73 -22.63 -22.70
C GLU A 30 -30.00 -21.66 -23.85
N GLU A 31 -31.06 -20.85 -23.80
CA GLU A 31 -31.34 -19.86 -24.84
C GLU A 31 -30.42 -18.63 -24.87
N TRP A 32 -29.63 -18.42 -23.84
CA TRP A 32 -28.65 -17.31 -23.74
C TRP A 32 -27.31 -17.63 -24.39
N LEU A 33 -27.04 -18.89 -24.74
CA LEU A 33 -25.76 -19.30 -25.31
C LEU A 33 -25.75 -19.25 -26.85
N GLU A 34 -26.93 -19.19 -27.52
CA GLU A 34 -27.02 -19.20 -28.97
C GLU A 34 -27.22 -17.83 -29.63
N ARG A 35 -27.58 -16.80 -28.88
CA ARG A 35 -27.64 -15.43 -29.42
C ARG A 35 -26.38 -14.68 -29.08
N GLY A 36 -25.45 -14.66 -30.02
CA GLY A 36 -24.26 -13.82 -29.96
C GLY A 36 -24.64 -12.37 -29.61
N LEU A 37 -24.04 -11.84 -28.56
CA LEU A 37 -24.16 -10.43 -28.20
C LEU A 37 -23.86 -9.57 -29.43
N PRO A 38 -24.67 -8.53 -29.72
CA PRO A 38 -24.33 -7.59 -30.76
C PRO A 38 -22.97 -6.94 -30.34
N LYS A 39 -21.98 -7.03 -31.22
CA LYS A 39 -20.74 -6.28 -31.10
C LYS A 39 -21.14 -4.81 -31.12
N LEU A 40 -21.24 -4.18 -29.94
CA LEU A 40 -21.12 -2.75 -29.81
C LEU A 40 -19.64 -2.44 -30.09
N GLU A 41 -19.31 -2.22 -31.35
CA GLU A 41 -18.14 -1.46 -31.72
C GLU A 41 -18.37 0.01 -31.28
N VAL A 42 -18.28 0.26 -29.99
CA VAL A 42 -17.92 1.59 -29.52
C VAL A 42 -16.46 1.72 -29.91
N ALA A 43 -16.19 2.50 -30.95
CA ALA A 43 -14.83 2.96 -31.24
C ALA A 43 -14.35 3.75 -30.02
N LEU A 44 -13.81 3.03 -29.05
CA LEU A 44 -12.90 3.62 -28.06
C LEU A 44 -11.67 4.00 -28.86
N PRO A 45 -11.31 5.29 -28.95
CA PRO A 45 -10.00 5.67 -29.47
C PRO A 45 -9.01 4.83 -28.65
N SER A 46 -8.11 4.15 -29.35
CA SER A 46 -7.19 3.20 -28.77
C SER A 46 -6.42 3.89 -27.63
N LEU A 47 -6.81 3.65 -26.39
CA LEU A 47 -6.08 4.03 -25.18
C LEU A 47 -4.68 3.39 -25.14
N ALA A 48 -4.39 2.51 -26.12
CA ALA A 48 -3.09 1.89 -26.32
C ALA A 48 -2.04 2.87 -26.90
N GLU A 49 -2.44 3.95 -27.57
CA GLU A 49 -1.48 4.86 -28.21
C GLU A 49 -0.98 5.99 -27.31
N ASN A 50 -1.61 6.25 -26.15
CA ASN A 50 -1.15 7.26 -25.21
C ASN A 50 -0.47 6.74 -23.95
N ILE A 51 -0.32 5.42 -23.78
CA ILE A 51 0.74 4.91 -22.94
C ILE A 51 2.02 5.04 -23.78
N ARG A 52 2.61 6.22 -23.81
CA ARG A 52 4.01 6.36 -24.14
C ARG A 52 4.74 5.41 -23.20
N ARG A 53 5.06 4.20 -23.69
CA ARG A 53 6.14 3.40 -23.13
C ARG A 53 7.25 4.40 -22.92
N PRO A 54 7.80 4.57 -21.72
CA PRO A 54 8.96 5.43 -21.56
C PRO A 54 9.93 4.98 -22.62
N GLY A 55 10.17 5.84 -23.61
CA GLY A 55 11.01 5.52 -24.75
C GLY A 55 12.30 4.96 -24.17
N ARG A 56 12.81 3.90 -24.74
CA ARG A 56 14.13 3.35 -24.44
C ARG A 56 15.08 4.53 -24.48
N ILE A 57 15.45 5.07 -23.30
CA ILE A 57 16.45 6.13 -23.22
C ILE A 57 17.68 5.50 -23.83
N PRO A 58 18.28 6.07 -24.88
CA PRO A 58 19.54 5.57 -25.41
C PRO A 58 20.58 5.73 -24.31
N MET A 59 20.80 4.67 -23.53
CA MET A 59 21.73 4.67 -22.41
C MET A 59 23.08 4.39 -22.95
N THR A 60 23.87 5.44 -23.18
CA THR A 60 25.25 5.32 -23.56
C THR A 60 26.13 5.03 -22.34
N ILE A 61 25.84 5.62 -21.21
CA ILE A 61 26.61 5.49 -19.95
C ILE A 61 25.69 5.24 -18.77
N ILE A 62 26.01 4.23 -17.97
CA ILE A 62 25.31 3.92 -16.72
C ILE A 62 26.27 4.11 -15.56
N ILE A 63 25.87 4.88 -14.56
CA ILE A 63 26.59 5.07 -13.31
C ILE A 63 25.86 4.29 -12.22
N GLY A 64 26.33 3.08 -11.92
CA GLY A 64 25.82 2.27 -10.82
C GLY A 64 26.32 2.79 -9.49
N MET A 65 25.44 2.91 -8.50
CA MET A 65 25.76 3.43 -7.19
C MET A 65 25.27 2.52 -6.09
N ASP A 66 26.17 2.18 -5.18
CA ASP A 66 25.86 1.58 -3.86
C ASP A 66 26.02 2.65 -2.79
N PRO A 67 24.88 3.20 -2.28
CA PRO A 67 24.91 4.28 -1.29
C PRO A 67 24.97 3.74 0.13
N HIS A 68 25.90 4.30 0.91
CA HIS A 68 26.02 4.09 2.35
C HIS A 68 25.76 5.40 3.11
N LYS A 69 25.67 5.32 4.45
CA LYS A 69 25.36 6.50 5.29
C LYS A 69 26.39 7.64 5.13
N ARG A 70 27.66 7.31 4.98
CA ARG A 70 28.77 8.29 4.95
C ARG A 70 29.58 8.25 3.66
N SER A 71 29.34 7.32 2.79
CA SER A 71 30.02 7.18 1.50
C SER A 71 29.09 6.61 0.44
N ALA A 72 29.41 6.87 -0.83
CA ALA A 72 28.81 6.22 -1.97
C ALA A 72 29.90 5.68 -2.86
N THR A 73 29.79 4.43 -3.29
CA THR A 73 30.67 3.83 -4.29
C THR A 73 29.96 3.86 -5.63
N ILE A 74 30.61 4.37 -6.64
CA ILE A 74 30.08 4.41 -7.99
C ILE A 74 30.95 3.60 -8.94
N GLU A 75 30.31 3.00 -9.93
CA GLU A 75 30.96 2.41 -11.08
C GLU A 75 30.29 2.88 -12.36
N VAL A 76 31.09 3.34 -13.31
CA VAL A 76 30.66 3.84 -14.60
C VAL A 76 30.90 2.77 -15.66
N ILE A 77 29.83 2.35 -16.33
CA ILE A 77 29.93 1.40 -17.45
C ILE A 77 29.32 1.99 -18.73
N ASP A 78 29.78 1.50 -19.87
CA ASP A 78 29.13 1.79 -21.15
C ASP A 78 27.99 0.79 -21.46
N ASP A 79 27.39 0.97 -22.64
CA ASP A 79 26.30 0.14 -23.15
C ASP A 79 26.71 -1.33 -23.43
N THR A 80 28.01 -1.62 -23.51
CA THR A 80 28.56 -2.98 -23.63
C THR A 80 28.87 -3.62 -22.28
N GLY A 81 28.73 -2.87 -21.17
CA GLY A 81 29.06 -3.31 -19.82
C GLY A 81 30.55 -3.13 -19.47
N LYS A 82 31.34 -2.47 -20.31
CA LYS A 82 32.75 -2.23 -20.03
C LYS A 82 32.90 -1.11 -19.00
N ILE A 83 33.72 -1.36 -17.98
CA ILE A 83 34.00 -0.40 -16.92
C ILE A 83 34.83 0.76 -17.48
N ARG A 84 34.39 2.00 -17.24
CA ARG A 84 35.03 3.24 -17.66
C ARG A 84 35.66 3.99 -16.50
N ALA A 85 35.06 3.93 -15.33
CA ALA A 85 35.58 4.52 -14.09
C ALA A 85 34.98 3.86 -12.85
N VAL A 86 35.72 3.95 -11.74
CA VAL A 86 35.26 3.55 -10.39
C VAL A 86 35.67 4.65 -9.43
N GLY A 87 34.81 4.94 -8.42
CA GLY A 87 35.12 5.94 -7.41
C GLY A 87 34.36 5.70 -6.13
N ARG A 88 34.91 6.17 -5.02
CA ARG A 88 34.25 6.22 -3.72
C ARG A 88 34.31 7.65 -3.18
N TYR A 89 33.15 8.18 -2.78
CA TYR A 89 32.99 9.57 -2.41
C TYR A 89 32.27 9.68 -1.07
N GLY A 90 32.51 10.78 -0.34
CA GLY A 90 31.69 11.15 0.81
C GLY A 90 30.26 11.49 0.42
N THR A 91 29.33 11.34 1.36
CA THR A 91 27.92 11.78 1.17
C THR A 91 27.66 13.17 1.76
N ASP A 92 28.69 13.81 2.35
CA ASP A 92 28.67 15.21 2.73
C ASP A 92 28.66 16.14 1.51
N THR A 93 28.62 17.44 1.74
CA THR A 93 28.49 18.42 0.66
C THR A 93 29.68 18.37 -0.32
N ALA A 94 30.91 18.24 0.19
CA ALA A 94 32.13 18.22 -0.65
C ALA A 94 32.22 16.91 -1.44
N GLY A 95 32.10 15.76 -0.78
CA GLY A 95 32.19 14.46 -1.44
C GLY A 95 31.08 14.23 -2.46
N TYR A 96 29.87 14.74 -2.20
CA TYR A 96 28.80 14.71 -3.19
C TYR A 96 29.12 15.57 -4.43
N ALA A 97 29.69 16.78 -4.25
CA ALA A 97 30.07 17.64 -5.35
C ALA A 97 31.18 17.01 -6.23
N GLU A 98 32.15 16.36 -5.60
CA GLU A 98 33.20 15.60 -6.28
C GLU A 98 32.60 14.44 -7.08
N MET A 99 31.71 13.67 -6.49
CA MET A 99 31.02 12.56 -7.14
C MET A 99 30.21 13.03 -8.36
N LEU A 100 29.43 14.10 -8.21
CA LEU A 100 28.63 14.67 -9.28
C LEU A 100 29.52 15.18 -10.42
N THR A 101 30.63 15.83 -10.09
CA THR A 101 31.64 16.31 -11.06
C THR A 101 32.27 15.13 -11.81
N ALA A 102 32.60 14.04 -11.10
CA ALA A 102 33.13 12.84 -11.72
C ALA A 102 32.14 12.19 -12.69
N GLY A 103 30.86 12.12 -12.30
CA GLY A 103 29.80 11.61 -13.17
C GLY A 103 29.54 12.49 -14.37
N ARG A 104 29.62 13.82 -14.22
CA ARG A 104 29.40 14.81 -15.29
C ARG A 104 30.48 14.82 -16.37
N LYS A 105 31.64 14.15 -16.16
CA LYS A 105 32.64 13.93 -17.21
C LYS A 105 32.12 13.04 -18.34
N PHE A 106 31.07 12.27 -18.09
CA PHE A 106 30.47 11.38 -19.08
C PHE A 106 29.19 12.04 -19.63
N GLY A 107 29.12 12.21 -20.94
CA GLY A 107 27.90 12.66 -21.63
C GLY A 107 26.81 11.58 -21.60
N ASN A 108 25.58 11.96 -21.88
CA ASN A 108 24.40 11.05 -22.00
C ASN A 108 24.38 9.92 -20.96
N ARG A 109 24.36 10.31 -19.68
CA ARG A 109 24.49 9.43 -18.54
C ARG A 109 23.18 9.22 -17.79
N VAL A 110 23.08 8.08 -17.14
CA VAL A 110 21.97 7.74 -16.22
C VAL A 110 22.57 7.16 -14.93
N TRP A 111 22.08 7.64 -13.79
CA TRP A 111 22.46 7.13 -12.50
C TRP A 111 21.53 5.99 -12.09
N ALA A 112 22.07 4.84 -11.81
CA ALA A 112 21.36 3.68 -11.29
C ALA A 112 21.68 3.56 -9.79
N VAL A 113 20.69 3.75 -8.92
CA VAL A 113 20.91 3.82 -7.48
C VAL A 113 20.13 2.71 -6.78
N GLU A 114 20.82 1.92 -5.94
CA GLU A 114 20.17 0.90 -5.13
C GLU A 114 19.45 1.53 -3.95
N GLY A 115 18.23 1.06 -3.67
CA GLY A 115 17.52 1.41 -2.46
C GLY A 115 17.02 2.86 -2.38
N CYS A 116 16.56 3.44 -3.48
CA CYS A 116 16.01 4.81 -3.53
C CYS A 116 14.83 5.07 -2.57
N ASN A 117 14.23 4.03 -2.02
CA ASN A 117 13.20 4.14 -0.97
C ASN A 117 13.76 3.94 0.46
N GLY A 118 15.07 3.77 0.59
CA GLY A 118 15.79 3.54 1.84
C GLY A 118 17.01 4.42 1.98
N ILE A 119 18.19 3.80 2.14
CA ILE A 119 19.46 4.49 2.37
C ILE A 119 19.88 5.37 1.18
N GLY A 120 19.56 4.96 -0.05
CA GLY A 120 19.86 5.69 -1.28
C GLY A 120 18.92 6.87 -1.56
N ARG A 121 17.84 7.04 -0.79
CA ARG A 121 16.81 8.05 -1.08
C ARG A 121 17.37 9.47 -1.12
N HIS A 122 18.13 9.84 -0.10
CA HIS A 122 18.63 11.21 0.01
C HIS A 122 19.54 11.58 -1.18
N ILE A 123 20.48 10.72 -1.50
CA ILE A 123 21.43 10.98 -2.61
C ILE A 123 20.74 10.93 -3.98
N ALA A 124 19.78 10.02 -4.19
CA ALA A 124 18.97 9.95 -5.40
C ALA A 124 18.15 11.23 -5.61
N HIS A 125 17.53 11.79 -4.55
CA HIS A 125 16.77 13.05 -4.65
C HIS A 125 17.69 14.25 -4.91
N ARG A 126 18.90 14.30 -4.34
CA ARG A 126 19.88 15.35 -4.65
C ARG A 126 20.27 15.31 -6.13
N LEU A 127 20.59 14.13 -6.65
CA LEU A 127 20.91 13.95 -8.07
C LEU A 127 19.78 14.44 -8.98
N VAL A 128 18.52 14.08 -8.69
CA VAL A 128 17.39 14.55 -9.47
C VAL A 128 17.21 16.07 -9.37
N HIS A 129 17.40 16.65 -8.17
CA HIS A 129 17.37 18.10 -7.97
C HIS A 129 18.44 18.81 -8.80
N ASP A 130 19.63 18.21 -8.95
CA ASP A 130 20.72 18.74 -9.76
C ASP A 130 20.61 18.41 -11.27
N GLY A 131 19.42 17.94 -11.70
CA GLY A 131 19.08 17.69 -13.10
C GLY A 131 19.48 16.33 -13.64
N GLU A 132 19.97 15.43 -12.80
CA GLU A 132 20.41 14.11 -13.22
C GLU A 132 19.22 13.13 -13.40
N THR A 133 19.30 12.25 -14.37
CA THR A 133 18.35 11.14 -14.52
C THR A 133 18.75 10.00 -13.60
N VAL A 134 17.85 9.60 -12.69
CA VAL A 134 18.10 8.55 -11.71
C VAL A 134 17.09 7.41 -11.86
N LEU A 135 17.59 6.17 -11.89
CA LEU A 135 16.82 4.93 -11.91
C LEU A 135 16.89 4.23 -10.55
N ASP A 136 15.74 3.77 -10.06
CA ASP A 136 15.62 2.98 -8.82
C ASP A 136 15.90 1.50 -9.12
N VAL A 137 17.02 0.98 -8.63
CA VAL A 137 17.40 -0.42 -8.78
C VAL A 137 16.97 -1.18 -7.52
N PRO A 138 16.04 -2.15 -7.64
CA PRO A 138 15.66 -2.98 -6.49
C PRO A 138 16.83 -3.84 -6.00
N ALA A 139 17.11 -3.81 -4.70
CA ALA A 139 18.17 -4.59 -4.06
C ALA A 139 18.12 -6.11 -4.37
N LYS A 140 16.94 -6.64 -4.65
CA LYS A 140 16.80 -8.04 -5.07
C LYS A 140 17.39 -8.28 -6.46
N LEU A 141 17.30 -7.31 -7.35
CA LEU A 141 17.79 -7.42 -8.72
C LEU A 141 19.32 -7.33 -8.76
N SER A 142 19.92 -6.37 -8.08
CA SER A 142 21.38 -6.27 -7.94
C SER A 142 21.98 -7.50 -7.25
N ALA A 143 21.30 -8.03 -6.21
CA ALA A 143 21.72 -9.28 -5.58
C ALA A 143 21.68 -10.49 -6.51
N GLN A 144 20.71 -10.60 -7.42
CA GLN A 144 20.67 -11.65 -8.43
C GLN A 144 21.85 -11.54 -9.40
N ILE A 145 22.11 -10.35 -9.93
CA ILE A 145 23.25 -10.12 -10.84
C ILE A 145 24.56 -10.48 -10.16
N ARG A 146 24.75 -10.09 -8.90
CA ARG A 146 25.98 -10.41 -8.15
C ARG A 146 26.24 -11.91 -8.04
N VAL A 147 25.21 -12.71 -7.79
CA VAL A 147 25.34 -14.17 -7.68
C VAL A 147 25.77 -14.77 -9.01
N PHE A 148 25.24 -14.30 -10.13
CA PHE A 148 25.60 -14.79 -11.46
C PHE A 148 27.02 -14.34 -11.90
N ALA A 149 27.44 -13.15 -11.50
CA ALA A 149 28.73 -12.60 -11.97
C ALA A 149 29.94 -13.21 -11.26
N THR A 150 29.86 -13.56 -9.98
CA THR A 150 31.05 -13.93 -9.17
C THR A 150 31.07 -15.37 -8.71
N GLY A 151 30.01 -16.14 -8.85
CA GLY A 151 29.88 -17.53 -8.37
C GLY A 151 30.08 -17.74 -6.86
N ASN A 152 30.73 -16.81 -6.15
CA ASN A 152 31.13 -16.93 -4.75
C ASN A 152 30.45 -15.94 -3.79
N GLY A 153 29.53 -15.11 -4.25
CA GLY A 153 28.74 -14.21 -3.38
C GLY A 153 29.56 -13.19 -2.56
N ARG A 154 30.81 -12.88 -2.97
CA ARG A 154 31.66 -11.89 -2.30
C ARG A 154 30.97 -10.54 -2.33
N LYS A 155 30.72 -9.99 -1.13
CA LYS A 155 30.10 -8.69 -0.94
C LYS A 155 31.17 -7.65 -0.63
N THR A 156 31.49 -6.80 -1.62
CA THR A 156 32.34 -5.62 -1.47
C THR A 156 31.68 -4.45 -2.16
N ASP A 157 31.88 -3.22 -1.67
CA ASP A 157 31.23 -2.02 -2.21
C ASP A 157 31.42 -1.86 -3.75
N PRO A 158 32.59 -2.13 -4.36
CA PRO A 158 32.75 -2.10 -5.82
C PRO A 158 31.90 -3.15 -6.56
N VAL A 159 31.83 -4.38 -6.01
CA VAL A 159 31.01 -5.46 -6.60
C VAL A 159 29.52 -5.12 -6.49
N ASP A 160 29.11 -4.46 -5.42
CA ASP A 160 27.73 -4.02 -5.26
C ASP A 160 27.39 -2.90 -6.27
N ALA A 161 28.25 -1.88 -6.45
CA ALA A 161 28.08 -0.83 -7.46
C ALA A 161 28.05 -1.39 -8.90
N HIS A 162 28.95 -2.33 -9.21
CA HIS A 162 28.95 -3.05 -10.48
C HIS A 162 27.63 -3.79 -10.72
N SER A 163 27.17 -4.54 -9.71
CA SER A 163 25.90 -5.28 -9.80
C SER A 163 24.70 -4.37 -10.03
N VAL A 164 24.70 -3.17 -9.46
CA VAL A 164 23.68 -2.15 -9.67
C VAL A 164 23.74 -1.62 -11.11
N ALA A 165 24.93 -1.32 -11.62
CA ALA A 165 25.12 -0.86 -13.01
C ALA A 165 24.66 -1.91 -14.02
N MET A 166 25.07 -3.16 -13.84
CA MET A 166 24.68 -4.28 -14.70
C MET A 166 23.19 -4.60 -14.61
N ALA A 167 22.58 -4.45 -13.43
CA ALA A 167 21.13 -4.58 -13.27
C ALA A 167 20.39 -3.51 -14.10
N ALA A 168 20.90 -2.30 -14.13
CA ALA A 168 20.31 -1.22 -14.92
C ALA A 168 20.50 -1.46 -16.42
N LEU A 169 21.64 -1.94 -16.84
CA LEU A 169 21.93 -2.28 -18.25
C LEU A 169 20.95 -3.33 -18.79
N HIS A 170 20.68 -4.39 -18.01
CA HIS A 170 19.85 -5.51 -18.46
C HIS A 170 18.36 -5.37 -18.13
N SER A 171 17.94 -4.28 -17.49
CA SER A 171 16.55 -4.08 -17.07
C SER A 171 15.93 -2.83 -17.68
N PRO A 172 15.27 -2.92 -18.85
CA PRO A 172 14.77 -1.74 -19.58
C PRO A 172 13.61 -1.02 -18.88
N ASN A 173 13.00 -1.64 -17.87
CA ASN A 173 11.79 -1.13 -17.21
C ASN A 173 12.03 -0.67 -15.77
N LEU A 174 13.24 -0.18 -15.44
CA LEU A 174 13.50 0.39 -14.14
C LEU A 174 12.76 1.73 -13.98
N ARG A 175 12.29 1.95 -12.76
CA ARG A 175 11.56 3.17 -12.42
C ARG A 175 12.52 4.36 -12.38
N ARG A 176 12.16 5.44 -13.07
CA ARG A 176 12.78 6.74 -12.87
C ARG A 176 12.40 7.30 -11.51
N VAL A 177 13.34 7.85 -10.78
CA VAL A 177 13.11 8.51 -9.50
C VAL A 177 12.55 9.91 -9.77
N GLU A 178 11.31 10.12 -9.37
CA GLU A 178 10.64 11.41 -9.41
C GLU A 178 10.26 11.77 -7.96
N PRO A 179 10.93 12.75 -7.35
CA PRO A 179 10.59 13.20 -6.02
C PRO A 179 9.19 13.79 -5.99
N ASP A 180 8.37 13.29 -5.09
CA ASP A 180 7.06 13.87 -4.77
C ASP A 180 7.14 14.36 -3.31
N PRO A 181 7.34 15.67 -3.07
CA PRO A 181 7.46 16.22 -1.72
C PRO A 181 6.26 15.90 -0.83
N ASP A 182 5.05 15.88 -1.41
CA ASP A 182 3.83 15.60 -0.65
C ASP A 182 3.80 14.15 -0.17
N LEU A 183 4.22 13.20 -1.03
CA LEU A 183 4.33 11.80 -0.63
C LEU A 183 5.43 11.58 0.42
N LEU A 184 6.52 12.33 0.34
CA LEU A 184 7.57 12.30 1.38
C LEU A 184 7.04 12.81 2.71
N LEU A 185 6.34 13.95 2.69
CA LEU A 185 5.72 14.54 3.88
C LEU A 185 4.70 13.57 4.49
N LEU A 186 3.79 13.01 3.67
CA LEU A 186 2.83 11.99 4.12
C LEU A 186 3.54 10.79 4.75
N GLY A 187 4.65 10.34 4.17
CA GLY A 187 5.45 9.23 4.69
C GLY A 187 6.03 9.52 6.06
N MET A 188 6.65 10.68 6.24
CA MET A 188 7.23 11.14 7.51
C MET A 188 6.18 11.26 8.61
N LEU A 189 5.04 11.88 8.31
CA LEU A 189 3.95 12.05 9.27
C LEU A 189 3.28 10.72 9.62
N ALA A 190 3.15 9.81 8.66
CA ALA A 190 2.65 8.46 8.93
C ALA A 190 3.63 7.64 9.80
N ASP A 191 4.94 7.77 9.59
CA ASP A 191 5.96 7.15 10.46
C ASP A 191 5.86 7.70 11.88
N ARG A 192 5.74 9.02 12.02
CA ARG A 192 5.56 9.67 13.32
C ARG A 192 4.28 9.20 14.00
N ARG A 193 3.19 9.07 13.27
CA ARG A 193 1.92 8.55 13.79
C ARG A 193 2.04 7.11 14.30
N ASP A 194 2.79 6.27 13.60
CA ASP A 194 3.08 4.88 14.01
C ASP A 194 3.95 4.83 15.28
N GLU A 195 4.94 5.74 15.41
CA GLU A 195 5.75 5.89 16.63
C GLU A 195 4.89 6.26 17.84
N LEU A 196 4.00 7.24 17.69
CA LEU A 196 3.06 7.63 18.75
C LEU A 196 2.17 6.45 19.16
N GLY A 197 1.74 5.61 18.21
CA GLY A 197 0.99 4.39 18.49
C GLY A 197 1.76 3.36 19.31
N ARG A 198 3.06 3.19 19.04
CA ARG A 198 3.95 2.32 19.83
C ARG A 198 4.18 2.90 21.23
N ALA A 199 4.54 4.17 21.31
CA ALA A 199 4.74 4.85 22.59
C ALA A 199 3.49 4.77 23.47
N ARG A 200 2.29 4.96 22.89
CA ARG A 200 1.02 4.80 23.60
C ARG A 200 0.87 3.40 24.21
N THR A 201 1.17 2.38 23.42
CA THR A 201 1.06 0.98 23.88
C THR A 201 2.04 0.69 25.02
N GLU A 202 3.26 1.18 24.93
CA GLU A 202 4.29 1.03 25.99
C GLU A 202 3.90 1.76 27.27
N THR A 203 3.46 3.02 27.15
CA THR A 203 3.06 3.84 28.32
C THR A 203 1.85 3.23 29.02
N ILE A 204 0.83 2.75 28.27
CA ILE A 204 -0.35 2.14 28.86
C ILE A 204 -0.04 0.79 29.54
N ASN A 205 0.88 0.00 28.96
CA ASN A 205 1.30 -1.27 29.57
C ASN A 205 2.06 -1.01 30.89
N ARG A 206 2.94 0.01 30.93
CA ARG A 206 3.62 0.43 32.16
C ARG A 206 2.61 0.92 33.21
N LEU A 207 1.63 1.72 32.81
CA LEU A 207 0.56 2.21 33.68
C LEU A 207 -0.24 1.06 34.27
N HIS A 208 -0.64 0.07 33.46
CA HIS A 208 -1.38 -1.09 33.95
C HIS A 208 -0.65 -1.87 35.04
N ARG A 209 0.69 -1.98 34.97
CA ARG A 209 1.49 -2.62 36.03
C ARG A 209 1.35 -1.88 37.36
N PHE A 210 1.48 -0.55 37.37
CA PHE A 210 1.28 0.24 38.60
C PHE A 210 -0.14 0.18 39.13
N LEU A 211 -1.14 0.22 38.22
CA LEU A 211 -2.55 0.15 38.63
C LEU A 211 -2.91 -1.23 39.20
N LEU A 212 -2.29 -2.32 38.73
CA LEU A 212 -2.50 -3.65 39.28
C LEU A 212 -2.04 -3.74 40.75
N GLU A 213 -0.93 -3.07 41.10
CA GLU A 213 -0.40 -3.06 42.45
C GLU A 213 -1.10 -2.05 43.39
N LEU A 214 -1.73 -1.03 42.82
CA LEU A 214 -2.42 0.02 43.57
C LEU A 214 -3.91 -0.25 43.76
N PHE A 215 -4.49 -1.08 42.93
CA PHE A 215 -5.92 -1.31 42.89
C PHE A 215 -6.26 -2.80 42.76
N PRO A 216 -6.92 -3.41 43.73
CA PRO A 216 -7.35 -4.80 43.66
C PRO A 216 -8.17 -5.09 42.39
N GLY A 217 -7.77 -6.08 41.60
CA GLY A 217 -8.38 -6.38 40.32
C GLY A 217 -7.91 -5.54 39.13
N GLY A 218 -7.05 -4.56 39.36
CA GLY A 218 -6.46 -3.73 38.31
C GLY A 218 -7.45 -2.84 37.56
N ALA A 219 -7.06 -2.35 36.39
CA ALA A 219 -7.88 -1.48 35.56
C ALA A 219 -8.39 -2.21 34.29
N LYS A 220 -9.46 -1.72 33.68
CA LYS A 220 -10.00 -2.24 32.41
C LYS A 220 -8.95 -2.20 31.31
N LYS A 221 -8.93 -3.22 30.43
CA LYS A 221 -7.95 -3.38 29.34
C LYS A 221 -7.83 -2.13 28.46
N PHE A 222 -8.92 -1.48 28.14
CA PHE A 222 -8.94 -0.25 27.34
C PHE A 222 -9.18 0.95 28.26
N LEU A 223 -8.08 1.64 28.63
CA LEU A 223 -8.08 2.74 29.55
C LEU A 223 -7.67 4.03 28.83
N SER A 224 -8.49 5.07 28.93
CA SER A 224 -8.11 6.41 28.48
C SER A 224 -7.41 7.16 29.61
N ALA A 225 -6.62 8.19 29.29
CA ALA A 225 -5.98 9.04 30.30
C ALA A 225 -6.98 9.65 31.28
N LYS A 226 -8.18 10.05 30.79
CA LYS A 226 -9.26 10.56 31.64
C LYS A 226 -9.77 9.51 32.64
N GLN A 227 -10.00 8.29 32.18
CA GLN A 227 -10.43 7.18 33.03
C GLN A 227 -9.35 6.78 34.04
N ALA A 228 -8.09 6.73 33.62
CA ALA A 228 -6.95 6.45 34.49
C ALA A 228 -6.82 7.51 35.57
N ARG A 229 -6.99 8.80 35.23
CA ARG A 229 -6.94 9.91 36.17
C ARG A 229 -8.07 9.83 37.21
N ALA A 230 -9.27 9.50 36.78
CA ALA A 230 -10.41 9.28 37.69
C ALA A 230 -10.14 8.10 38.64
N LEU A 231 -9.59 6.99 38.13
CA LEU A 231 -9.26 5.83 38.94
C LEU A 231 -8.19 6.14 39.99
N ILE A 232 -7.07 6.79 39.59
CA ILE A 232 -5.96 7.10 40.50
C ILE A 232 -6.35 8.14 41.57
N ALA A 233 -7.35 8.98 41.32
CA ALA A 233 -7.85 9.95 42.27
C ALA A 233 -8.50 9.30 43.49
N THR A 234 -9.03 8.10 43.36
CA THR A 234 -9.70 7.34 44.46
C THR A 234 -8.65 6.68 45.38
N ILE A 235 -7.38 6.58 44.96
CA ILE A 235 -6.35 5.83 45.66
C ILE A 235 -5.49 6.79 46.49
N LYS A 236 -5.47 6.59 47.82
CA LYS A 236 -4.71 7.40 48.77
C LYS A 236 -3.80 6.50 49.63
N PRO A 237 -2.68 6.00 49.09
CA PRO A 237 -1.76 5.13 49.83
C PRO A 237 -1.10 5.92 50.98
N ARG A 238 -0.92 5.24 52.09
CA ARG A 238 -0.27 5.86 53.29
C ARG A 238 1.21 5.53 53.35
N ASP A 239 1.62 4.37 52.87
CA ASP A 239 2.98 3.84 52.83
C ASP A 239 3.85 4.56 51.79
N PRO A 240 5.16 4.65 51.97
CA PRO A 240 6.08 5.29 51.03
C PRO A 240 6.06 4.65 49.63
N LEU A 241 5.99 3.31 49.56
CA LEU A 241 5.99 2.54 48.30
C LEU A 241 4.74 2.85 47.49
N GLY A 242 3.58 2.79 48.12
CA GLY A 242 2.32 3.13 47.47
C GLY A 242 2.24 4.57 46.99
N LYS A 243 2.79 5.51 47.78
CA LYS A 243 2.93 6.93 47.37
C LYS A 243 3.80 7.08 46.15
N ALA A 244 4.94 6.37 46.06
CA ALA A 244 5.84 6.38 44.92
C ALA A 244 5.16 5.77 43.66
N ARG A 245 4.47 4.61 43.79
CA ARG A 245 3.70 3.98 42.71
C ARG A 245 2.62 4.91 42.16
N ARG A 246 1.89 5.59 43.07
CA ARG A 246 0.84 6.55 42.66
C ARG A 246 1.44 7.73 41.92
N ARG A 247 2.57 8.32 42.36
CA ARG A 247 3.26 9.40 41.67
C ARG A 247 3.68 9.00 40.29
N LEU A 248 4.34 7.84 40.10
CA LEU A 248 4.78 7.32 38.81
C LEU A 248 3.57 7.02 37.88
N ALA A 249 2.47 6.51 38.43
CA ALA A 249 1.25 6.32 37.64
C ALA A 249 0.66 7.64 37.14
N VAL A 250 0.67 8.70 37.95
CA VAL A 250 0.23 10.05 37.55
C VAL A 250 1.11 10.62 36.45
N GLU A 251 2.43 10.45 36.53
CA GLU A 251 3.36 10.84 35.47
C GLU A 251 3.04 10.12 34.13
N LEU A 252 2.87 8.80 34.16
CA LEU A 252 2.47 8.02 32.99
C LEU A 252 1.11 8.43 32.39
N ILE A 253 0.15 8.82 33.23
CA ILE A 253 -1.14 9.36 32.76
C ILE A 253 -0.93 10.69 32.02
N GLY A 254 -0.02 11.55 32.50
CA GLY A 254 0.36 12.78 31.82
C GLY A 254 1.01 12.52 30.45
N GLU A 255 1.94 11.55 30.39
CA GLU A 255 2.54 11.11 29.13
C GLU A 255 1.48 10.57 28.15
N LEU A 256 0.56 9.72 28.62
CA LEU A 256 -0.50 9.15 27.79
C LEU A 256 -1.41 10.23 27.19
N ASP A 257 -1.79 11.23 28.00
CA ASP A 257 -2.60 12.38 27.57
C ASP A 257 -1.89 13.21 26.49
N ASN A 258 -0.59 13.45 26.68
CA ASN A 258 0.26 14.14 25.69
C ASN A 258 0.36 13.34 24.37
N ILE A 259 0.58 12.02 24.45
CA ILE A 259 0.62 11.14 23.28
C ILE A 259 -0.72 11.15 22.55
N ASP A 260 -1.84 11.04 23.26
CA ASP A 260 -3.18 11.06 22.69
C ASP A 260 -3.48 12.39 21.98
N ARG A 261 -3.04 13.53 22.55
CA ARG A 261 -3.15 14.86 21.93
C ARG A 261 -2.32 14.95 20.64
N LYS A 262 -1.04 14.53 20.68
CA LYS A 262 -0.16 14.51 19.50
C LYS A 262 -0.69 13.60 18.40
N THR A 263 -1.28 12.47 18.78
CA THR A 263 -1.90 11.53 17.85
C THR A 263 -3.08 12.14 17.11
N LYS A 264 -3.97 12.84 17.83
CA LYS A 264 -5.11 13.55 17.22
C LYS A 264 -4.66 14.67 16.28
N ALA A 265 -3.62 15.42 16.66
CA ALA A 265 -3.05 16.46 15.80
C ALA A 265 -2.48 15.87 14.51
N ALA A 266 -1.69 14.80 14.60
CA ALA A 266 -1.13 14.11 13.45
C ALA A 266 -2.23 13.52 12.52
N ASP A 267 -3.28 12.91 13.09
CA ASP A 267 -4.40 12.38 12.31
C ASP A 267 -5.18 13.51 11.60
N LYS A 268 -5.30 14.72 12.20
CA LYS A 268 -5.90 15.90 11.57
C LYS A 268 -5.07 16.41 10.40
N GLU A 269 -3.77 16.56 10.61
CA GLU A 269 -2.81 17.02 9.59
C GLU A 269 -2.77 16.05 8.40
N LEU A 270 -2.65 14.76 8.67
CA LEU A 270 -2.68 13.72 7.63
C LEU A 270 -4.00 13.76 6.83
N ARG A 271 -5.13 13.95 7.50
CA ARG A 271 -6.44 14.06 6.84
C ARG A 271 -6.46 15.24 5.86
N GLN A 272 -5.97 16.40 6.29
CA GLN A 272 -5.92 17.60 5.46
C GLN A 272 -5.07 17.36 4.20
N LEU A 273 -3.84 16.89 4.36
CA LEU A 273 -2.92 16.63 3.26
C LEU A 273 -3.48 15.60 2.26
N ILE A 274 -4.18 14.56 2.73
CA ILE A 274 -4.80 13.56 1.87
C ILE A 274 -5.96 14.18 1.08
N THR A 275 -6.76 15.02 1.72
CA THR A 275 -7.88 15.71 1.08
C THR A 275 -7.38 16.72 0.04
N ASP A 276 -6.37 17.51 0.38
CA ASP A 276 -5.75 18.49 -0.53
C ASP A 276 -5.15 17.82 -1.77
N ARG A 277 -4.64 16.58 -1.57
CA ARG A 277 -4.17 15.75 -2.69
C ARG A 277 -5.31 15.16 -3.55
N GLY A 278 -6.57 15.35 -3.20
CA GLY A 278 -7.72 14.81 -3.92
C GLY A 278 -7.86 13.29 -3.83
N SER A 279 -7.31 12.65 -2.78
CA SER A 279 -7.42 11.20 -2.64
C SER A 279 -8.72 10.79 -1.97
N THR A 280 -9.42 9.85 -2.59
CA THR A 280 -10.68 9.27 -2.11
C THR A 280 -10.49 7.98 -1.30
N LEU A 281 -9.26 7.66 -0.91
CA LEU A 281 -8.97 6.45 -0.14
C LEU A 281 -9.69 6.41 1.22
N MET A 282 -9.90 7.56 1.85
CA MET A 282 -10.59 7.63 3.15
C MET A 282 -12.09 7.34 3.08
N ASP A 283 -12.70 7.35 1.89
CA ASP A 283 -14.11 6.97 1.69
C ASP A 283 -14.29 5.45 1.80
N VAL A 284 -13.21 4.69 1.66
CA VAL A 284 -13.25 3.24 1.76
C VAL A 284 -13.30 2.81 3.22
N VAL A 285 -14.33 2.04 3.58
CA VAL A 285 -14.52 1.57 4.96
C VAL A 285 -13.28 0.82 5.47
N GLY A 286 -12.76 1.31 6.59
CA GLY A 286 -11.57 0.75 7.24
C GLY A 286 -10.26 1.45 6.89
N ILE A 287 -10.28 2.48 6.06
CA ILE A 287 -9.13 3.33 5.77
C ILE A 287 -9.29 4.67 6.51
N GLY A 288 -8.46 4.88 7.52
CA GLY A 288 -8.33 6.17 8.20
C GLY A 288 -7.14 6.98 7.67
N PRO A 289 -6.91 8.21 8.17
CA PRO A 289 -5.87 9.11 7.68
C PRO A 289 -4.46 8.47 7.66
N SER A 290 -4.05 7.85 8.76
CA SER A 290 -2.75 7.16 8.84
C SER A 290 -2.62 6.01 7.83
N SER A 291 -3.71 5.26 7.59
CA SER A 291 -3.72 4.17 6.61
C SER A 291 -3.65 4.69 5.17
N ALA A 292 -4.41 5.74 4.85
CA ALA A 292 -4.41 6.37 3.53
C ALA A 292 -3.03 7.00 3.23
N ALA A 293 -2.45 7.73 4.18
CA ALA A 293 -1.10 8.30 4.05
C ALA A 293 -0.06 7.22 3.78
N ARG A 294 -0.13 6.10 4.52
CA ARG A 294 0.78 4.97 4.34
C ARG A 294 0.62 4.33 2.96
N LEU A 295 -0.62 4.14 2.49
CA LEU A 295 -0.90 3.61 1.15
C LEU A 295 -0.30 4.53 0.08
N LEU A 296 -0.53 5.83 0.16
CA LEU A 296 -0.01 6.81 -0.79
C LEU A 296 1.52 6.86 -0.77
N ALA A 297 2.12 7.05 0.40
CA ALA A 297 3.56 7.22 0.54
C ALA A 297 4.38 5.98 0.14
N ASP A 298 3.95 4.78 0.57
CA ASP A 298 4.70 3.56 0.26
C ASP A 298 4.46 3.08 -1.18
N SER A 299 3.27 3.33 -1.75
CA SER A 299 2.98 2.95 -3.14
C SER A 299 3.62 3.92 -4.14
N GLY A 300 3.71 5.21 -3.82
CA GLY A 300 4.15 6.22 -4.77
C GLY A 300 3.21 6.31 -5.97
N ASP A 301 3.75 6.41 -7.17
CA ASP A 301 2.96 6.32 -8.39
C ASP A 301 2.37 4.92 -8.55
N ILE A 302 1.05 4.84 -8.54
CA ILE A 302 0.33 3.57 -8.65
C ILE A 302 0.53 2.89 -10.02
N ARG A 303 0.82 3.65 -11.07
CA ARG A 303 1.06 3.13 -12.43
C ARG A 303 2.34 2.30 -12.56
N ARG A 304 3.24 2.40 -11.58
CA ARG A 304 4.40 1.49 -11.50
C ARG A 304 4.01 0.02 -11.37
N PHE A 305 2.77 -0.26 -11.01
CA PHE A 305 2.21 -1.60 -10.99
C PHE A 305 1.38 -1.82 -12.25
N PRO A 306 1.81 -2.66 -13.19
CA PRO A 306 1.09 -2.89 -14.45
C PRO A 306 -0.35 -3.37 -14.26
N ASN A 307 -0.63 -4.04 -13.15
CA ASN A 307 -1.97 -4.53 -12.82
C ASN A 307 -2.12 -4.78 -11.30
N ARG A 308 -3.37 -5.07 -10.89
CA ARG A 308 -3.74 -5.37 -9.50
C ARG A 308 -2.99 -6.57 -8.91
N ASP A 309 -2.54 -7.54 -9.75
CA ASP A 309 -1.88 -8.74 -9.28
C ASP A 309 -0.42 -8.44 -8.88
N ARG A 310 0.26 -7.59 -9.66
CA ARG A 310 1.58 -7.07 -9.30
C ARG A 310 1.54 -6.22 -8.04
N PHE A 311 0.50 -5.39 -7.88
CA PHE A 311 0.29 -4.64 -6.63
C PHE A 311 0.06 -5.57 -5.44
N ALA A 312 -0.74 -6.64 -5.60
CA ALA A 312 -0.98 -7.63 -4.55
C ALA A 312 0.28 -8.45 -4.21
N SER A 313 1.08 -8.80 -5.19
CA SER A 313 2.39 -9.44 -4.97
C SER A 313 3.31 -8.53 -4.17
N TRP A 314 3.40 -7.25 -4.56
CA TRP A 314 4.22 -6.27 -3.85
C TRP A 314 3.77 -6.05 -2.40
N ASN A 315 2.47 -6.02 -2.11
CA ASN A 315 1.97 -5.85 -0.75
C ASN A 315 1.80 -7.15 0.04
N GLY A 316 2.16 -8.30 -0.55
CA GLY A 316 2.17 -9.62 0.09
C GLY A 316 0.78 -10.21 0.34
N THR A 317 -0.26 -9.78 -0.43
CA THR A 317 -1.59 -10.38 -0.38
C THR A 317 -1.86 -11.39 -1.50
N ALA A 318 -1.01 -11.43 -2.54
CA ALA A 318 -1.08 -12.49 -3.54
C ALA A 318 -0.75 -13.85 -2.90
N PRO A 319 -1.54 -14.89 -3.17
CA PRO A 319 -1.20 -16.23 -2.75
C PRO A 319 0.07 -16.69 -3.47
N LEU A 320 0.90 -17.48 -2.78
CA LEU A 320 2.01 -18.19 -3.41
C LEU A 320 1.54 -19.58 -3.74
N ASP A 321 1.71 -19.97 -4.98
CA ASP A 321 1.48 -21.35 -5.38
C ASP A 321 2.48 -22.27 -4.66
N ALA A 322 1.96 -23.33 -4.10
CA ALA A 322 2.71 -24.37 -3.40
C ALA A 322 2.18 -25.74 -3.81
N SER A 323 1.68 -25.80 -5.04
CA SER A 323 1.10 -27.02 -5.64
C SER A 323 2.20 -28.02 -5.95
N SER A 324 1.89 -29.28 -5.76
CA SER A 324 2.77 -30.43 -6.07
C SER A 324 1.91 -31.56 -6.61
N GLY A 325 2.21 -32.02 -7.81
CA GLY A 325 1.38 -33.01 -8.52
C GLY A 325 -0.05 -32.51 -8.68
N ASP A 326 -1.02 -33.35 -8.43
CA ASP A 326 -2.47 -33.02 -8.58
C ASP A 326 -3.03 -32.13 -7.47
N GLN A 327 -2.24 -31.80 -6.45
CA GLN A 327 -2.69 -30.99 -5.33
C GLN A 327 -2.42 -29.49 -5.58
N GLN A 328 -3.48 -28.71 -5.75
CA GLN A 328 -3.39 -27.25 -5.79
C GLN A 328 -3.47 -26.67 -4.37
N ARG A 329 -2.34 -26.18 -3.87
CA ARG A 329 -2.25 -25.49 -2.57
C ARG A 329 -1.63 -24.13 -2.72
N HIS A 330 -2.07 -23.19 -1.91
CA HIS A 330 -1.50 -21.86 -1.82
C HIS A 330 -1.00 -21.59 -0.40
N ARG A 331 0.20 -21.05 -0.29
CA ARG A 331 0.79 -20.63 0.99
C ARG A 331 0.81 -19.11 1.13
N LEU A 332 0.91 -18.67 2.37
CA LEU A 332 1.04 -17.24 2.69
C LEU A 332 2.37 -16.70 2.16
N SER A 333 2.31 -15.57 1.44
CA SER A 333 3.51 -14.78 1.15
C SER A 333 4.05 -14.12 2.43
N ARG A 334 5.31 -14.38 2.77
CA ARG A 334 6.04 -13.70 3.83
C ARG A 334 6.87 -12.52 3.29
N ALA A 335 6.95 -12.38 1.98
CA ALA A 335 7.58 -11.28 1.29
C ALA A 335 6.62 -10.08 1.10
N GLY A 336 7.11 -9.01 0.50
CA GLY A 336 6.33 -7.82 0.17
C GLY A 336 6.31 -6.76 1.27
N ASN A 337 5.64 -5.64 0.99
CA ASN A 337 5.55 -4.51 1.92
C ASN A 337 4.67 -4.87 3.13
N ARG A 338 5.33 -5.15 4.26
CA ARG A 338 4.65 -5.55 5.51
C ARG A 338 3.79 -4.45 6.11
N ARG A 339 4.13 -3.19 5.88
CA ARG A 339 3.35 -2.03 6.36
C ARG A 339 2.00 -1.96 5.65
N ILE A 340 2.01 -2.09 4.33
CA ILE A 340 0.77 -2.11 3.54
C ILE A 340 -0.05 -3.38 3.84
N ASN A 341 0.58 -4.53 3.98
CA ASN A 341 -0.10 -5.76 4.39
C ASN A 341 -0.83 -5.60 5.73
N ARG A 342 -0.23 -4.87 6.70
CA ARG A 342 -0.85 -4.52 7.98
C ARG A 342 -2.03 -3.56 7.79
N VAL A 343 -1.91 -2.55 6.93
CA VAL A 343 -3.04 -1.64 6.61
C VAL A 343 -4.22 -2.42 6.09
N LEU A 344 -4.02 -3.31 5.12
CA LEU A 344 -5.06 -4.17 4.57
C LEU A 344 -5.66 -5.13 5.61
N HIS A 345 -4.85 -5.59 6.56
CA HIS A 345 -5.35 -6.42 7.67
C HIS A 345 -6.26 -5.60 8.62
N ILE A 346 -5.85 -4.40 9.00
CA ILE A 346 -6.65 -3.52 9.86
C ILE A 346 -7.96 -3.16 9.14
N MET A 347 -7.91 -2.84 7.85
CA MET A 347 -9.06 -2.58 7.02
C MET A 347 -10.04 -3.77 7.03
N ALA A 348 -9.52 -5.00 6.83
CA ALA A 348 -10.35 -6.21 6.89
C ALA A 348 -11.00 -6.39 8.27
N VAL A 349 -10.24 -6.22 9.37
CA VAL A 349 -10.78 -6.30 10.74
C VAL A 349 -11.90 -5.28 10.98
N VAL A 350 -11.75 -4.05 10.49
CA VAL A 350 -12.79 -3.02 10.60
C VAL A 350 -14.04 -3.41 9.83
N GLN A 351 -13.89 -3.94 8.62
CA GLN A 351 -15.01 -4.38 7.81
C GLN A 351 -15.77 -5.55 8.44
N LEU A 352 -15.07 -6.48 9.09
CA LEU A 352 -15.72 -7.59 9.81
C LEU A 352 -16.55 -7.15 11.03
N ARG A 353 -16.31 -5.96 11.56
CA ARG A 353 -17.06 -5.42 12.72
C ARG A 353 -18.35 -4.70 12.31
N ARG A 354 -18.61 -4.53 11.02
CA ARG A 354 -19.74 -3.78 10.47
C ARG A 354 -20.44 -4.59 9.38
N PRO A 355 -21.72 -4.32 9.09
CA PRO A 355 -22.43 -4.91 7.96
C PRO A 355 -21.90 -4.30 6.64
N THR A 356 -20.82 -4.85 6.13
CA THR A 356 -20.16 -4.40 4.90
C THR A 356 -20.10 -5.52 3.86
N GLN A 357 -19.82 -5.16 2.62
CA GLN A 357 -19.54 -6.12 1.54
C GLN A 357 -18.38 -7.08 1.91
N GLY A 358 -17.36 -6.57 2.61
CA GLY A 358 -16.23 -7.39 3.08
C GLY A 358 -16.65 -8.41 4.15
N ARG A 359 -17.62 -8.07 5.01
CA ARG A 359 -18.18 -9.02 5.97
C ARG A 359 -18.97 -10.12 5.26
N VAL A 360 -19.85 -9.75 4.32
CA VAL A 360 -20.61 -10.72 3.53
C VAL A 360 -19.66 -11.67 2.80
N TYR A 361 -18.64 -11.15 2.12
CA TYR A 361 -17.64 -11.97 1.43
C TYR A 361 -16.93 -12.94 2.37
N PHE A 362 -16.50 -12.47 3.53
CA PHE A 362 -15.83 -13.31 4.53
C PHE A 362 -16.72 -14.46 5.00
N ASP A 363 -17.99 -14.17 5.32
CA ASP A 363 -18.95 -15.17 5.79
C ASP A 363 -19.29 -16.19 4.69
N THR A 364 -19.41 -15.76 3.43
CA THR A 364 -19.59 -16.66 2.27
C THR A 364 -18.40 -17.62 2.13
N ARG A 365 -17.15 -17.14 2.32
CA ARG A 365 -15.98 -18.01 2.27
C ARG A 365 -15.95 -19.01 3.42
N LYS A 366 -16.37 -18.61 4.60
CA LYS A 366 -16.52 -19.55 5.74
C LYS A 366 -17.58 -20.60 5.48
N ALA A 367 -18.72 -20.21 4.94
CA ALA A 367 -19.78 -21.14 4.56
C ALA A 367 -19.33 -22.13 3.48
N ALA A 368 -18.39 -21.71 2.59
CA ALA A 368 -17.74 -22.60 1.61
C ALA A 368 -16.60 -23.47 2.19
N GLY A 369 -16.55 -23.67 3.51
CA GLY A 369 -15.61 -24.55 4.18
C GLY A 369 -14.20 -23.99 4.43
N LYS A 370 -13.95 -22.68 4.17
CA LYS A 370 -12.64 -22.07 4.45
C LYS A 370 -12.50 -21.73 5.93
N THR A 371 -11.30 -21.89 6.45
CA THR A 371 -10.97 -21.45 7.80
C THR A 371 -11.06 -19.93 7.92
N SER A 372 -11.21 -19.41 9.15
CA SER A 372 -11.24 -17.95 9.38
C SER A 372 -9.99 -17.24 8.88
N MET A 373 -8.80 -17.88 8.96
CA MET A 373 -7.55 -17.31 8.48
C MET A 373 -7.46 -17.30 6.96
N GLU A 374 -7.99 -18.30 6.27
CA GLU A 374 -8.06 -18.33 4.81
C GLU A 374 -9.05 -17.29 4.29
N SER A 375 -10.25 -17.21 4.89
CA SER A 375 -11.24 -16.19 4.57
C SER A 375 -10.71 -14.77 4.78
N MET A 376 -9.92 -14.55 5.84
CA MET A 376 -9.24 -13.28 6.10
C MET A 376 -8.19 -12.98 5.01
N ARG A 377 -7.41 -13.95 4.56
CA ARG A 377 -6.43 -13.76 3.47
C ARG A 377 -7.13 -13.43 2.15
N ALA A 378 -8.20 -14.14 1.83
CA ALA A 378 -9.00 -13.88 0.65
C ALA A 378 -9.63 -12.47 0.67
N LEU A 379 -10.18 -12.05 1.82
CA LEU A 379 -10.70 -10.69 2.00
C LEU A 379 -9.60 -9.64 1.80
N LYS A 380 -8.43 -9.81 2.40
CA LYS A 380 -7.29 -8.89 2.22
C LYS A 380 -6.89 -8.77 0.76
N ARG A 381 -6.91 -9.87 0.01
CA ARG A 381 -6.61 -9.85 -1.43
C ARG A 381 -7.64 -9.02 -2.20
N ARG A 382 -8.94 -9.17 -1.92
CA ARG A 382 -9.99 -8.32 -2.51
C ARG A 382 -9.85 -6.86 -2.14
N LEU A 383 -9.57 -6.57 -0.87
CA LEU A 383 -9.33 -5.20 -0.41
C LEU A 383 -8.11 -4.56 -1.08
N SER A 384 -7.07 -5.33 -1.37
CA SER A 384 -5.94 -4.88 -2.18
C SER A 384 -6.39 -4.43 -3.59
N ASN A 385 -7.32 -5.16 -4.23
CA ASN A 385 -7.85 -4.76 -5.54
C ASN A 385 -8.65 -3.46 -5.46
N VAL A 386 -9.48 -3.29 -4.42
CA VAL A 386 -10.26 -2.06 -4.19
C VAL A 386 -9.32 -0.86 -4.01
N VAL A 387 -8.28 -1.00 -3.20
CA VAL A 387 -7.28 0.06 -2.99
C VAL A 387 -6.58 0.41 -4.30
N TYR A 388 -6.13 -0.59 -5.05
CA TYR A 388 -5.47 -0.38 -6.35
C TYR A 388 -6.35 0.39 -7.33
N ALA A 389 -7.60 -0.05 -7.51
CA ALA A 389 -8.54 0.62 -8.40
C ALA A 389 -8.82 2.07 -7.98
N ARG A 390 -9.01 2.31 -6.66
CA ARG A 390 -9.25 3.64 -6.13
C ARG A 390 -8.06 4.58 -6.37
N MET A 391 -6.85 4.10 -6.12
CA MET A 391 -5.62 4.88 -6.36
C MET A 391 -5.41 5.21 -7.84
N LEU A 392 -5.77 4.29 -8.76
CA LEU A 392 -5.74 4.57 -10.21
C LEU A 392 -6.70 5.68 -10.60
N VAL A 393 -7.93 5.63 -10.11
CA VAL A 393 -8.94 6.67 -10.38
C VAL A 393 -8.49 8.01 -9.82
N ASP A 394 -7.96 8.05 -8.60
CA ASP A 394 -7.45 9.28 -7.98
C ASP A 394 -6.27 9.85 -8.79
N GLN A 395 -5.41 8.98 -9.32
CA GLN A 395 -4.28 9.40 -10.16
C GLN A 395 -4.76 10.01 -11.50
N GLN A 396 -5.71 9.35 -12.18
CA GLN A 396 -6.29 9.84 -13.43
C GLN A 396 -6.98 11.20 -13.24
N ARG A 397 -7.74 11.37 -12.14
CA ARG A 397 -8.38 12.66 -11.81
C ARG A 397 -7.37 13.78 -11.63
N ARG A 398 -6.26 13.53 -10.96
CA ARG A 398 -5.19 14.52 -10.77
C ARG A 398 -4.54 14.93 -12.09
N GLU A 399 -4.34 13.99 -12.99
CA GLU A 399 -3.76 14.27 -14.32
C GLU A 399 -4.69 15.10 -15.19
N LEU A 400 -5.99 14.81 -15.13
CA LEU A 400 -7.00 15.59 -15.85
C LEU A 400 -7.18 17.01 -15.27
N ALA A 401 -7.01 17.19 -13.97
CA ALA A 401 -7.12 18.49 -13.32
C ALA A 401 -5.98 19.46 -13.67
N GLY A 402 -4.83 18.97 -14.14
CA GLY A 402 -3.66 19.77 -14.47
C GLY A 402 -3.07 20.55 -13.28
N PRO A 403 -1.92 21.20 -13.41
CA PRO A 403 -1.42 22.12 -12.40
C PRO A 403 -2.18 23.45 -12.49
N GLY A 404 -3.38 23.56 -11.87
CA GLY A 404 -4.17 24.78 -11.83
C GLY A 404 -5.70 24.65 -11.76
N GLY A 405 -6.25 23.42 -11.71
CA GLY A 405 -7.70 23.21 -11.64
C GLY A 405 -8.28 23.37 -10.24
N GLN A 406 -9.04 24.44 -10.01
CA GLN A 406 -9.91 24.57 -8.83
C GLN A 406 -11.00 23.48 -8.84
N SER A 407 -11.23 22.84 -7.68
CA SER A 407 -12.32 21.88 -7.47
C SER A 407 -13.68 22.51 -7.72
N GLY A 408 -14.25 22.26 -8.89
CA GLY A 408 -15.68 22.42 -9.10
C GLY A 408 -16.42 21.27 -8.39
N THR A 409 -17.36 21.61 -7.56
CA THR A 409 -18.35 20.71 -6.94
C THR A 409 -19.07 19.91 -8.04
N THR A 410 -18.83 18.63 -8.11
CA THR A 410 -19.63 17.72 -8.93
C THR A 410 -20.45 16.80 -8.05
N THR A 411 -21.74 16.90 -8.25
CA THR A 411 -22.86 16.10 -7.80
C THR A 411 -22.61 14.59 -7.85
N ASP A 412 -23.15 13.92 -6.84
CA ASP A 412 -23.28 12.48 -6.69
C ASP A 412 -23.64 11.74 -7.99
N SER A 413 -22.82 10.74 -8.30
CA SER A 413 -23.23 9.64 -9.13
C SER A 413 -22.78 8.35 -8.44
N SER A 414 -23.69 7.74 -7.73
CA SER A 414 -23.56 6.41 -7.13
C SER A 414 -23.55 5.37 -8.27
N ALA A 415 -22.37 5.02 -8.72
CA ALA A 415 -22.18 3.86 -9.59
C ALA A 415 -21.87 2.64 -8.72
N THR A 416 -22.91 1.92 -8.33
CA THR A 416 -22.84 0.51 -7.92
C THR A 416 -22.54 -0.34 -9.14
N GLY A 417 -21.29 -0.42 -9.55
CA GLY A 417 -20.80 -1.35 -10.56
C GLY A 417 -20.35 -2.63 -9.89
N SER A 418 -21.25 -3.57 -9.68
CA SER A 418 -20.91 -4.97 -9.39
C SER A 418 -20.46 -5.62 -10.71
N ASN A 419 -19.15 -5.75 -10.87
CA ASN A 419 -18.59 -6.53 -11.97
C ASN A 419 -18.50 -8.01 -11.55
N PRO A 420 -19.23 -8.96 -12.15
CA PRO A 420 -19.16 -10.38 -11.83
C PRO A 420 -17.97 -11.03 -12.54
N HIS A 421 -16.76 -10.55 -12.34
CA HIS A 421 -15.58 -11.27 -12.77
C HIS A 421 -15.18 -12.25 -11.67
N THR A 422 -15.42 -13.53 -11.93
CA THR A 422 -14.94 -14.65 -11.11
C THR A 422 -13.41 -14.59 -11.03
N ASP A 423 -12.91 -14.18 -9.85
CA ASP A 423 -11.50 -14.21 -9.51
C ASP A 423 -11.01 -15.69 -9.49
N PRO A 424 -9.82 -16.04 -10.01
CA PRO A 424 -9.25 -17.39 -9.91
C PRO A 424 -9.23 -17.95 -8.48
N LEU A 425 -9.36 -17.07 -7.47
CA LEU A 425 -9.50 -17.45 -6.06
C LEU A 425 -10.91 -17.94 -5.68
N ASP A 426 -11.89 -17.78 -6.56
CA ASP A 426 -13.29 -18.21 -6.31
C ASP A 426 -13.56 -19.68 -6.61
N LYS A 427 -12.57 -20.40 -7.18
CA LYS A 427 -12.70 -21.85 -7.36
C LYS A 427 -12.69 -22.56 -6.01
N PRO A 428 -13.61 -23.49 -5.71
CA PRO A 428 -13.60 -24.26 -4.48
C PRO A 428 -12.32 -25.09 -4.41
N GLN A 429 -11.54 -24.89 -3.37
CA GLN A 429 -10.42 -25.79 -3.06
C GLN A 429 -11.00 -27.07 -2.45
N PRO A 430 -10.50 -28.27 -2.81
CA PRO A 430 -10.86 -29.51 -2.11
C PRO A 430 -10.52 -29.37 -0.63
N GLY A 431 -11.45 -29.73 0.24
CA GLY A 431 -11.28 -29.75 1.69
C GLY A 431 -10.13 -30.69 2.09
N PRO A 432 -9.55 -30.54 3.29
CA PRO A 432 -8.58 -31.48 3.80
C PRO A 432 -9.24 -32.84 3.93
N THR A 433 -8.68 -33.83 3.25
CA THR A 433 -9.04 -35.24 3.44
C THR A 433 -8.77 -35.56 4.90
N GLN A 434 -9.80 -35.96 5.64
CA GLN A 434 -9.63 -36.55 6.98
C GLN A 434 -8.78 -37.82 6.83
N GLN A 435 -7.56 -37.78 7.32
CA GLN A 435 -6.79 -38.99 7.54
C GLN A 435 -7.48 -39.78 8.69
N ALA A 436 -8.01 -40.92 8.34
CA ALA A 436 -8.46 -41.88 9.33
C ALA A 436 -7.27 -42.28 10.24
N ASN A 437 -7.42 -42.08 11.51
CA ASN A 437 -6.47 -42.63 12.51
C ASN A 437 -6.46 -44.15 12.38
N PRO A 438 -5.29 -44.80 12.27
CA PRO A 438 -5.23 -46.24 12.40
C PRO A 438 -5.49 -46.61 13.87
N THR A 439 -6.53 -47.37 14.08
CA THR A 439 -6.86 -48.03 15.34
C THR A 439 -5.69 -48.94 15.72
N LEU A 440 -5.08 -48.68 16.87
CA LEU A 440 -4.15 -49.58 17.50
C LEU A 440 -4.93 -50.86 17.92
N ALA A 441 -4.74 -51.93 17.17
CA ALA A 441 -5.14 -53.26 17.60
C ALA A 441 -4.19 -53.71 18.73
N SER A 442 -4.77 -53.94 19.88
CA SER A 442 -4.15 -54.64 21.02
C SER A 442 -3.68 -56.02 20.60
N MET A 443 -2.41 -56.31 20.80
CA MET A 443 -1.91 -57.69 20.96
C MET A 443 -1.51 -57.89 22.41
N GLY A 444 -2.06 -58.94 22.97
CA GLY A 444 -1.88 -59.46 24.31
C GLY A 444 -0.45 -59.94 24.65
#